data_897da476b307f99681f165d07b85df99
#
_entry.id   897da476b307f99681f165d07b85df99
#
_cell.length_a   1.000
_cell.length_b   1.000
_cell.length_c   1.000
_cell.angle_alpha   90.00
_cell.angle_beta   90.00
_cell.angle_gamma   90.00
#
_symmetry.space_group_name_H-M   'P 1'
#
loop_
_entity.id
_entity.type
_entity.pdbx_description
1 polymer ?
#
loop_
_entity_poly.entity_id
_entity_poly.type
_entity_poly.pdbx_seq_one_letter_code
_entity_poly.pdbx_strand_id
1 'polypeptide(L)'
;MIFIMKIFDVIKYEGDNSTFVWKHPCEDFNCLSQLIVHENQEAVFFMNGQALDLFGPGRYTLKTQNIPIIGKVLNLVTGGLNPFHCEVYFINKSEQMAIKWGTDSRIQFIEPTYKFPLSIGASGEMSLQVKDSKKLLVKLVGTENSISQQNLVTYFRSFLMTKVKTYIAQIIKSESINIFEIDEKLNQFSIEIKKLLLPDFEDYGITLKKFLVNRVMKPDGEMQYEKFKELHFRQYADIAEAKIKQQTEIINAETEAQKKVIDSKAKAKKRIQEGYTYQQERGFNVAEKMAENEAVGEFNNMGIGIGTMAGVGGAVGNMIGGMMTETVKSTAIPQANNKQTG
;
A
#
# COMPACT_ATOMS: atom_id res chain seq x y z
N MET A 1 63.72 8.92 33.29
CA MET A 1 62.38 8.75 32.78
C MET A 1 62.14 9.91 31.80
N ILE A 2 62.30 9.67 30.50
CA ILE A 2 62.21 10.71 29.47
C ILE A 2 60.72 10.94 29.23
N PHE A 3 60.20 12.07 29.68
CA PHE A 3 58.88 12.55 29.30
C PHE A 3 58.92 12.91 27.82
N ILE A 4 58.43 12.02 26.95
CA ILE A 4 58.15 12.39 25.56
C ILE A 4 56.95 13.30 25.62
N MET A 5 57.18 14.62 25.58
CA MET A 5 56.10 15.58 25.36
C MET A 5 55.46 15.26 23.99
N LYS A 6 54.24 14.75 24.02
CA LYS A 6 53.40 14.64 22.84
C LYS A 6 53.17 16.06 22.28
N ILE A 7 53.81 16.37 21.17
CA ILE A 7 53.83 17.74 20.61
C ILE A 7 52.46 18.11 20.02
N PHE A 8 51.65 17.12 19.69
CA PHE A 8 50.28 17.31 19.20
C PHE A 8 49.42 16.07 19.48
N ASP A 9 48.15 16.28 19.69
CA ASP A 9 47.15 15.23 19.87
C ASP A 9 46.38 15.02 18.59
N VAL A 10 45.94 13.79 18.36
CA VAL A 10 45.01 13.46 17.25
C VAL A 10 43.64 13.19 17.86
N ILE A 11 42.70 14.04 17.52
CA ILE A 11 41.34 14.01 17.98
C ILE A 11 40.54 13.31 16.91
N LYS A 12 40.06 12.10 17.17
CA LYS A 12 39.24 11.31 16.24
C LYS A 12 38.32 10.37 16.99
N TYR A 13 37.28 9.91 16.36
CA TYR A 13 36.40 8.84 16.83
C TYR A 13 36.39 7.67 15.84
N GLU A 14 36.76 6.49 16.36
CA GLU A 14 36.83 5.23 15.62
C GLU A 14 36.02 4.13 16.33
N GLY A 15 34.86 4.50 16.92
CA GLY A 15 33.99 3.57 17.62
C GLY A 15 32.96 2.91 16.67
N ASP A 16 32.01 2.21 17.28
CA ASP A 16 30.97 1.52 16.55
C ASP A 16 29.95 2.48 15.91
N ASN A 17 29.20 1.98 14.94
CA ASN A 17 28.15 2.75 14.27
C ASN A 17 26.86 2.88 15.10
N SER A 18 26.73 2.20 16.23
CA SER A 18 25.55 2.26 17.09
C SER A 18 25.53 3.49 18.01
N THR A 19 26.64 4.23 18.07
CA THR A 19 26.75 5.46 18.85
C THR A 19 26.37 6.66 17.99
N PHE A 20 25.39 7.43 18.43
CA PHE A 20 24.97 8.67 17.77
C PHE A 20 25.88 9.84 18.08
N VAL A 21 26.26 9.97 19.35
CA VAL A 21 27.09 11.04 19.89
C VAL A 21 28.12 10.47 20.82
N TRP A 22 29.35 10.93 20.69
CA TRP A 22 30.44 10.60 21.56
C TRP A 22 31.30 11.82 21.88
N LYS A 23 31.52 12.09 23.16
CA LYS A 23 32.37 13.15 23.64
C LYS A 23 33.80 12.65 23.71
N HIS A 24 34.75 13.39 23.16
CA HIS A 24 36.17 13.11 23.32
C HIS A 24 36.59 13.25 24.77
N PRO A 25 37.38 12.31 25.35
CA PRO A 25 37.73 12.33 26.80
C PRO A 25 38.66 13.46 27.20
N CYS A 26 39.41 14.03 26.26
CA CYS A 26 40.30 15.16 26.49
C CYS A 26 39.54 16.47 26.19
N GLU A 27 39.65 17.44 27.07
CA GLU A 27 39.06 18.77 26.98
C GLU A 27 40.09 19.89 26.80
N ASP A 28 41.38 19.59 27.08
CA ASP A 28 42.50 20.52 26.91
C ASP A 28 43.29 20.15 25.66
N PHE A 29 43.22 20.98 24.66
CA PHE A 29 43.87 20.75 23.38
C PHE A 29 45.05 21.70 23.15
N ASN A 30 46.16 21.15 22.70
CA ASN A 30 47.31 21.93 22.28
C ASN A 30 47.04 22.61 20.92
N CYS A 31 47.54 23.82 20.75
CA CYS A 31 47.64 24.44 19.42
C CYS A 31 48.48 23.48 18.54
N LEU A 32 47.98 23.15 17.35
CA LEU A 32 48.50 22.16 16.39
C LEU A 32 47.95 20.74 16.52
N SER A 33 47.11 20.41 17.51
CA SER A 33 46.35 19.16 17.53
C SER A 33 45.56 18.99 16.20
N GLN A 34 45.45 17.75 15.77
CA GLN A 34 44.77 17.45 14.51
C GLN A 34 43.40 16.82 14.80
N LEU A 35 42.34 17.46 14.28
CA LEU A 35 41.02 16.91 14.27
C LEU A 35 40.81 16.12 12.98
N ILE A 36 40.43 14.85 13.08
CA ILE A 36 40.06 14.01 11.94
C ILE A 36 38.58 13.66 12.06
N VAL A 37 37.81 14.06 11.10
CA VAL A 37 36.36 13.79 10.98
C VAL A 37 36.13 12.89 9.77
N HIS A 38 35.57 11.70 9.98
CA HIS A 38 35.25 10.77 8.89
C HIS A 38 34.05 11.25 8.08
N GLU A 39 33.88 10.73 6.85
CA GLU A 39 32.82 11.17 5.93
C GLU A 39 31.41 11.01 6.48
N ASN A 40 31.20 10.04 7.36
CA ASN A 40 29.92 9.79 8.01
C ASN A 40 29.79 10.49 9.37
N GLN A 41 30.64 11.47 9.70
CA GLN A 41 30.67 12.15 10.99
C GLN A 41 30.65 13.67 10.83
N GLU A 42 30.25 14.33 11.89
CA GLU A 42 30.49 15.75 12.15
C GLU A 42 31.11 15.89 13.55
N ALA A 43 31.98 16.87 13.72
CA ALA A 43 32.51 17.22 15.04
C ALA A 43 32.02 18.60 15.45
N VAL A 44 31.53 18.72 16.68
CA VAL A 44 31.06 20.00 17.24
C VAL A 44 31.94 20.34 18.44
N PHE A 45 32.45 21.57 18.41
CA PHE A 45 33.20 22.15 19.52
C PHE A 45 32.28 22.89 20.47
N PHE A 46 32.35 22.52 21.73
CA PHE A 46 31.62 23.14 22.82
C PHE A 46 32.59 23.87 23.74
N MET A 47 32.25 25.11 24.08
CA MET A 47 32.99 25.88 25.05
C MET A 47 32.01 26.72 25.87
N ASN A 48 32.19 26.72 27.17
CA ASN A 48 31.32 27.44 28.11
C ASN A 48 29.84 27.10 27.96
N GLY A 49 29.52 25.84 27.69
CA GLY A 49 28.13 25.35 27.49
C GLY A 49 27.48 25.75 26.15
N GLN A 50 28.26 26.28 25.20
CA GLN A 50 27.75 26.69 23.88
C GLN A 50 28.39 25.87 22.76
N ALA A 51 27.58 25.40 21.82
CA ALA A 51 28.03 24.80 20.56
C ALA A 51 28.53 25.90 19.62
N LEU A 52 29.83 26.01 19.48
CA LEU A 52 30.46 27.10 18.72
C LEU A 52 30.70 26.70 17.26
N ASP A 53 31.68 25.84 17.02
CA ASP A 53 32.12 25.48 15.68
C ASP A 53 31.68 24.06 15.30
N LEU A 54 31.28 23.89 14.04
CA LEU A 54 30.90 22.60 13.43
C LEU A 54 31.89 22.27 12.31
N PHE A 55 32.49 21.10 12.39
CA PHE A 55 33.41 20.57 11.40
C PHE A 55 32.79 19.39 10.65
N GLY A 56 32.73 19.50 9.35
CA GLY A 56 32.38 18.39 8.45
C GLY A 56 33.52 17.40 8.25
N PRO A 57 33.37 16.43 7.35
CA PRO A 57 34.42 15.47 7.03
C PRO A 57 35.72 16.14 6.58
N GLY A 58 36.84 15.62 7.08
CA GLY A 58 38.15 16.12 6.71
C GLY A 58 39.19 16.07 7.83
N ARG A 59 40.36 16.62 7.53
CA ARG A 59 41.45 16.77 8.48
C ARG A 59 41.69 18.27 8.72
N TYR A 60 41.65 18.68 9.99
CA TYR A 60 41.80 20.05 10.41
C TYR A 60 42.93 20.16 11.41
N THR A 61 43.86 21.12 11.19
CA THR A 61 44.82 21.49 12.19
C THR A 61 44.25 22.57 13.09
N LEU A 62 44.13 22.30 14.36
CA LEU A 62 43.54 23.22 15.32
C LEU A 62 44.53 24.35 15.64
N LYS A 63 44.44 25.42 14.86
CA LYS A 63 45.06 26.71 15.10
C LYS A 63 43.96 27.72 15.42
N THR A 64 44.26 28.65 16.30
CA THR A 64 43.29 29.73 16.64
C THR A 64 42.76 30.44 15.40
N GLN A 65 43.51 30.51 14.32
CA GLN A 65 43.10 31.08 13.01
C GLN A 65 42.12 30.21 12.24
N ASN A 66 42.13 28.87 12.49
CA ASN A 66 41.33 27.90 11.75
C ASN A 66 40.03 27.52 12.48
N ILE A 67 39.76 28.13 13.64
CA ILE A 67 38.57 27.91 14.45
C ILE A 67 37.87 29.27 14.55
N PRO A 68 36.90 29.56 13.65
CA PRO A 68 36.41 30.92 13.43
C PRO A 68 35.81 31.58 14.67
N ILE A 69 35.05 30.85 15.46
CA ILE A 69 34.35 31.42 16.62
C ILE A 69 35.19 31.31 17.88
N ILE A 70 35.73 30.13 18.17
CA ILE A 70 36.62 29.91 19.32
C ILE A 70 37.89 30.75 19.20
N GLY A 71 38.47 30.87 17.99
CA GLY A 71 39.65 31.69 17.76
C GLY A 71 39.41 33.19 18.06
N LYS A 72 38.27 33.73 17.77
CA LYS A 72 37.92 35.10 18.13
C LYS A 72 37.85 35.33 19.65
N VAL A 73 37.23 34.40 20.37
CA VAL A 73 37.10 34.44 21.83
C VAL A 73 38.46 34.30 22.52
N LEU A 74 39.31 33.36 22.08
CA LEU A 74 40.61 33.11 22.65
C LEU A 74 41.61 34.21 22.37
N ASN A 75 41.62 34.77 21.15
CA ASN A 75 42.50 35.89 20.85
C ASN A 75 42.23 37.15 21.67
N LEU A 76 40.96 37.35 22.13
CA LEU A 76 40.62 38.45 23.04
C LEU A 76 41.16 38.24 24.46
N VAL A 77 41.32 36.99 24.92
CA VAL A 77 41.64 36.69 26.33
C VAL A 77 43.12 36.33 26.55
N THR A 78 43.77 35.63 25.58
CA THR A 78 45.08 34.97 25.80
C THR A 78 46.20 35.41 24.89
N GLY A 79 46.01 36.32 23.98
CA GLY A 79 47.04 36.71 23.02
C GLY A 79 47.53 35.56 22.11
N GLY A 80 46.82 34.45 22.02
CA GLY A 80 47.01 33.40 21.01
C GLY A 80 47.97 32.24 21.32
N LEU A 81 48.45 32.14 22.58
CA LEU A 81 49.53 31.16 22.90
C LEU A 81 49.16 30.05 23.92
N ASN A 82 47.97 30.03 24.48
CA ASN A 82 47.61 29.03 25.48
C ASN A 82 46.80 27.86 24.95
N PRO A 83 46.91 26.63 25.54
CA PRO A 83 45.97 25.57 25.28
C PRO A 83 44.56 26.04 25.56
N PHE A 84 43.64 25.66 24.71
CA PHE A 84 42.22 26.04 24.87
C PHE A 84 41.47 24.85 25.46
N HIS A 85 40.59 25.16 26.43
CA HIS A 85 39.69 24.22 27.04
C HIS A 85 38.37 24.20 26.28
N CYS A 86 38.06 23.09 25.59
CA CYS A 86 36.80 22.89 24.92
C CYS A 86 36.46 21.40 24.87
N GLU A 87 35.19 21.14 24.84
CA GLU A 87 34.65 19.81 24.63
C GLU A 87 34.47 19.53 23.12
N VAL A 88 34.81 18.33 22.68
CA VAL A 88 34.62 17.91 21.29
C VAL A 88 33.67 16.74 21.25
N TYR A 89 32.55 16.94 20.56
CA TYR A 89 31.53 15.91 20.33
C TYR A 89 31.58 15.46 18.89
N PHE A 90 31.70 14.15 18.69
CA PHE A 90 31.57 13.52 17.39
C PHE A 90 30.16 13.01 17.23
N ILE A 91 29.52 13.32 16.10
CA ILE A 91 28.16 12.96 15.79
C ILE A 91 28.16 12.05 14.56
N ASN A 92 27.55 10.88 14.70
CA ASN A 92 27.39 9.95 13.60
C ASN A 92 26.24 10.40 12.69
N LYS A 93 26.55 10.62 11.43
CA LYS A 93 25.59 11.03 10.38
C LYS A 93 25.06 9.85 9.57
N SER A 94 25.54 8.63 9.85
CA SER A 94 25.05 7.42 9.19
C SER A 94 23.59 7.16 9.57
N GLU A 95 22.84 6.59 8.64
CA GLU A 95 21.48 6.12 8.93
C GLU A 95 21.56 4.91 9.88
N GLN A 96 20.97 5.06 11.05
CA GLN A 96 20.85 3.97 12.04
C GLN A 96 19.60 3.15 11.70
N MET A 97 19.83 1.92 11.28
CA MET A 97 18.77 1.02 10.77
C MET A 97 18.32 0.02 11.84
N ALA A 98 17.15 -0.57 11.59
CA ALA A 98 16.59 -1.68 12.37
C ALA A 98 16.37 -1.38 13.88
N ILE A 99 16.03 -0.13 14.20
CA ILE A 99 15.58 0.22 15.54
C ILE A 99 14.19 -0.33 15.77
N LYS A 100 14.06 -1.33 16.63
CA LYS A 100 12.78 -1.98 16.92
C LYS A 100 11.91 -1.12 17.82
N TRP A 101 10.62 -1.07 17.50
CA TRP A 101 9.61 -0.45 18.33
C TRP A 101 8.37 -1.36 18.48
N GLY A 102 7.63 -1.18 19.54
CA GLY A 102 6.40 -1.91 19.78
C GLY A 102 5.55 -1.22 20.84
N THR A 103 4.24 -1.34 20.75
CA THR A 103 3.33 -0.75 21.73
C THR A 103 3.46 -1.48 23.07
N ASP A 104 3.61 -0.72 24.14
CA ASP A 104 3.74 -1.19 25.52
C ASP A 104 2.41 -1.69 26.11
N SER A 105 1.31 -1.22 25.54
CA SER A 105 -0.05 -1.60 25.90
C SER A 105 -0.92 -1.65 24.65
N ARG A 106 -2.05 -2.35 24.76
CA ARG A 106 -3.01 -2.44 23.65
C ARG A 106 -3.68 -1.08 23.38
N ILE A 107 -3.90 -0.80 22.11
CA ILE A 107 -4.61 0.37 21.59
C ILE A 107 -6.07 0.03 21.54
N GLN A 108 -6.90 0.77 22.28
CA GLN A 108 -8.35 0.55 22.30
C GLN A 108 -9.04 1.54 21.36
N PHE A 109 -9.93 1.07 20.53
CA PHE A 109 -10.76 1.89 19.65
C PHE A 109 -12.04 1.14 19.25
N ILE A 110 -12.96 1.87 18.62
CA ILE A 110 -14.15 1.25 18.02
C ILE A 110 -13.85 0.99 16.55
N GLU A 111 -13.91 -0.27 16.15
CA GLU A 111 -13.69 -0.70 14.77
C GLU A 111 -14.70 0.00 13.84
N PRO A 112 -14.26 0.64 12.73
CA PRO A 112 -15.13 1.52 11.96
C PRO A 112 -16.21 0.80 11.16
N THR A 113 -15.98 -0.45 10.72
CA THR A 113 -16.89 -1.21 9.84
C THR A 113 -18.04 -1.83 10.65
N TYR A 114 -17.71 -2.60 11.67
CA TYR A 114 -18.69 -3.36 12.46
C TYR A 114 -19.09 -2.69 13.79
N LYS A 115 -18.46 -1.53 14.12
CA LYS A 115 -18.76 -0.72 15.32
C LYS A 115 -18.64 -1.46 16.65
N PHE A 116 -17.68 -2.37 16.78
CA PHE A 116 -17.40 -3.05 18.03
C PHE A 116 -16.10 -2.56 18.68
N PRO A 117 -15.99 -2.63 20.02
CA PRO A 117 -14.75 -2.28 20.71
C PRO A 117 -13.66 -3.30 20.40
N LEU A 118 -12.48 -2.81 20.09
CA LEU A 118 -11.33 -3.63 19.71
C LEU A 118 -10.07 -3.14 20.41
N SER A 119 -9.17 -4.07 20.73
CA SER A 119 -7.87 -3.77 21.30
C SER A 119 -6.77 -4.47 20.51
N ILE A 120 -5.83 -3.69 19.94
CA ILE A 120 -4.73 -4.20 19.14
C ILE A 120 -3.37 -3.79 19.70
N GLY A 121 -2.34 -4.54 19.36
CA GLY A 121 -0.94 -4.13 19.51
C GLY A 121 -0.34 -3.86 18.13
N ALA A 122 0.77 -3.12 18.08
CA ALA A 122 1.53 -2.93 16.87
C ALA A 122 3.03 -2.96 17.17
N SER A 123 3.81 -3.44 16.21
CA SER A 123 5.26 -3.46 16.29
C SER A 123 5.90 -3.31 14.92
N GLY A 124 7.14 -2.87 14.92
CA GLY A 124 7.86 -2.67 13.68
C GLY A 124 9.29 -2.20 13.88
N GLU A 125 9.82 -1.57 12.86
CA GLU A 125 11.19 -1.06 12.83
C GLU A 125 11.20 0.38 12.31
N MET A 126 12.18 1.15 12.75
CA MET A 126 12.42 2.49 12.25
C MET A 126 13.90 2.71 11.97
N SER A 127 14.21 3.67 11.11
CA SER A 127 15.57 4.16 10.93
C SER A 127 15.64 5.66 11.16
N LEU A 128 16.71 6.05 11.86
CA LEU A 128 16.95 7.43 12.27
C LEU A 128 18.29 7.91 11.69
N GLN A 129 18.36 9.19 11.37
CA GLN A 129 19.59 9.86 10.96
C GLN A 129 19.68 11.24 11.61
N VAL A 130 20.86 11.63 12.07
CA VAL A 130 21.09 12.98 12.57
C VAL A 130 21.09 13.97 11.41
N LYS A 131 20.16 14.92 11.43
CA LYS A 131 20.04 16.02 10.46
C LYS A 131 20.79 17.25 10.92
N ASP A 132 20.56 17.66 12.14
CA ASP A 132 21.15 18.84 12.75
C ASP A 132 21.91 18.47 14.04
N SER A 133 23.24 18.42 13.96
CA SER A 133 24.12 18.01 15.04
C SER A 133 24.09 18.97 16.21
N LYS A 134 24.02 20.28 15.97
CA LYS A 134 23.96 21.28 17.05
C LYS A 134 22.65 21.19 17.82
N LYS A 135 21.53 21.07 17.10
CA LYS A 135 20.22 20.91 17.70
C LYS A 135 20.10 19.66 18.56
N LEU A 136 20.67 18.52 18.05
CA LEU A 136 20.75 17.26 18.78
C LEU A 136 21.50 17.42 20.10
N LEU A 137 22.72 18.01 20.07
CA LEU A 137 23.53 18.24 21.24
C LEU A 137 22.82 19.10 22.28
N VAL A 138 22.30 20.23 21.88
CA VAL A 138 21.66 21.20 22.80
C VAL A 138 20.40 20.62 23.45
N LYS A 139 19.59 19.85 22.68
CA LYS A 139 18.31 19.34 23.19
C LYS A 139 18.39 18.01 23.93
N LEU A 140 19.33 17.11 23.57
CA LEU A 140 19.36 15.74 24.07
C LEU A 140 20.60 15.39 24.88
N VAL A 141 21.76 15.87 24.47
CA VAL A 141 23.01 15.42 25.09
C VAL A 141 23.20 16.03 26.47
N GLY A 142 22.94 17.34 26.60
CA GLY A 142 23.17 18.02 27.86
C GLY A 142 24.60 17.83 28.34
N THR A 143 24.78 17.16 29.49
CA THR A 143 26.06 16.85 30.10
C THR A 143 26.52 15.39 29.90
N GLU A 144 25.79 14.60 29.11
CA GLU A 144 26.16 13.19 28.89
C GLU A 144 27.37 13.06 27.96
N ASN A 145 28.25 12.06 28.28
CA ASN A 145 29.45 11.82 27.50
C ASN A 145 29.20 11.00 26.21
N SER A 146 28.09 10.29 26.12
CA SER A 146 27.74 9.52 24.92
C SER A 146 26.25 9.25 24.87
N ILE A 147 25.71 9.20 23.65
CA ILE A 147 24.35 8.71 23.38
C ILE A 147 24.43 7.55 22.40
N SER A 148 24.15 6.36 22.92
CA SER A 148 23.99 5.17 22.11
C SER A 148 22.59 5.12 21.49
N GLN A 149 22.42 4.26 20.46
CA GLN A 149 21.11 3.95 19.88
C GLN A 149 20.10 3.53 20.96
N GLN A 150 20.54 2.77 21.95
CA GLN A 150 19.67 2.26 23.02
C GLN A 150 19.22 3.37 23.98
N ASN A 151 20.11 4.28 24.34
CA ASN A 151 19.76 5.45 25.15
C ASN A 151 18.75 6.35 24.44
N LEU A 152 18.95 6.60 23.15
CA LEU A 152 18.04 7.39 22.33
C LEU A 152 16.64 6.75 22.26
N VAL A 153 16.57 5.44 22.01
CA VAL A 153 15.32 4.68 21.99
C VAL A 153 14.60 4.76 23.35
N THR A 154 15.34 4.64 24.45
CA THR A 154 14.78 4.74 25.80
C THR A 154 14.24 6.14 26.07
N TYR A 155 14.97 7.18 25.67
CA TYR A 155 14.55 8.57 25.81
C TYR A 155 13.24 8.85 25.07
N PHE A 156 13.14 8.40 23.83
CA PHE A 156 11.95 8.62 23.02
C PHE A 156 10.80 7.65 23.30
N ARG A 157 11.04 6.58 24.05
CA ARG A 157 10.08 5.47 24.21
C ARG A 157 8.68 5.94 24.64
N SER A 158 8.61 6.69 25.75
CA SER A 158 7.32 7.13 26.31
C SER A 158 6.57 8.07 25.37
N PHE A 159 7.30 9.03 24.81
CA PHE A 159 6.79 9.97 23.84
C PHE A 159 6.33 9.26 22.56
N LEU A 160 7.19 8.41 21.98
CA LEU A 160 6.90 7.68 20.76
C LEU A 160 5.69 6.76 20.92
N MET A 161 5.61 6.03 22.04
CA MET A 161 4.49 5.11 22.27
C MET A 161 3.16 5.83 22.39
N THR A 162 3.11 6.98 23.06
CA THR A 162 1.89 7.78 23.14
C THR A 162 1.44 8.27 21.77
N LYS A 163 2.36 8.83 20.98
CA LYS A 163 2.07 9.35 19.64
C LYS A 163 1.68 8.24 18.66
N VAL A 164 2.46 7.16 18.59
CA VAL A 164 2.20 6.02 17.71
C VAL A 164 0.83 5.41 17.99
N LYS A 165 0.49 5.16 19.26
CA LYS A 165 -0.83 4.63 19.62
C LYS A 165 -1.97 5.54 19.16
N THR A 166 -1.82 6.85 19.39
CA THR A 166 -2.82 7.84 18.96
C THR A 166 -2.96 7.86 17.44
N TYR A 167 -1.85 7.89 16.72
CA TYR A 167 -1.88 7.96 15.24
C TYR A 167 -2.42 6.68 14.61
N ILE A 168 -2.09 5.51 15.14
CA ILE A 168 -2.67 4.24 14.67
C ILE A 168 -4.20 4.27 14.82
N ALA A 169 -4.72 4.66 15.98
CA ALA A 169 -6.16 4.74 16.20
C ALA A 169 -6.84 5.78 15.30
N GLN A 170 -6.20 6.93 15.09
CA GLN A 170 -6.69 7.99 14.20
C GLN A 170 -6.74 7.54 12.73
N ILE A 171 -5.68 6.92 12.23
CA ILE A 171 -5.60 6.45 10.84
C ILE A 171 -6.64 5.36 10.58
N ILE A 172 -6.78 4.38 11.47
CA ILE A 172 -7.81 3.34 11.35
C ILE A 172 -9.19 3.97 11.23
N LYS A 173 -9.48 4.99 12.04
CA LYS A 173 -10.77 5.66 12.05
C LYS A 173 -10.97 6.56 10.82
N SER A 174 -9.99 7.37 10.44
CA SER A 174 -10.10 8.32 9.32
C SER A 174 -10.19 7.63 7.97
N GLU A 175 -9.40 6.58 7.78
CA GLU A 175 -9.35 5.80 6.55
C GLU A 175 -10.40 4.68 6.51
N SER A 176 -11.22 4.55 7.58
CA SER A 176 -12.21 3.48 7.74
C SER A 176 -11.66 2.07 7.46
N ILE A 177 -10.45 1.81 7.97
CA ILE A 177 -9.74 0.56 7.70
C ILE A 177 -10.37 -0.59 8.46
N ASN A 178 -10.79 -1.61 7.72
CA ASN A 178 -11.28 -2.86 8.30
C ASN A 178 -10.13 -3.62 8.97
N ILE A 179 -10.33 -4.03 10.22
CA ILE A 179 -9.28 -4.73 10.99
C ILE A 179 -8.89 -6.08 10.39
N PHE A 180 -9.80 -6.73 9.67
CA PHE A 180 -9.53 -8.03 9.05
C PHE A 180 -8.66 -7.91 7.79
N GLU A 181 -8.61 -6.71 7.19
CA GLU A 181 -7.84 -6.37 5.99
C GLU A 181 -6.59 -5.52 6.30
N ILE A 182 -6.34 -5.23 7.59
CA ILE A 182 -5.27 -4.30 7.99
C ILE A 182 -3.88 -4.72 7.52
N ASP A 183 -3.64 -6.02 7.39
CA ASP A 183 -2.35 -6.56 6.94
C ASP A 183 -2.00 -6.13 5.50
N GLU A 184 -3.00 -5.89 4.66
CA GLU A 184 -2.83 -5.36 3.30
C GLU A 184 -2.49 -3.86 3.30
N LYS A 185 -2.78 -3.15 4.40
CA LYS A 185 -2.59 -1.71 4.55
C LYS A 185 -1.33 -1.31 5.33
N LEU A 186 -0.50 -2.26 5.77
CA LEU A 186 0.67 -1.98 6.62
C LEU A 186 1.63 -0.95 6.01
N ASN A 187 1.82 -0.96 4.70
CA ASN A 187 2.66 0.02 4.02
C ASN A 187 2.04 1.43 4.07
N GLN A 188 0.75 1.56 3.83
CA GLN A 188 0.04 2.83 3.95
C GLN A 188 0.11 3.37 5.38
N PHE A 189 -0.11 2.52 6.38
CA PHE A 189 0.08 2.85 7.79
C PHE A 189 1.48 3.40 8.08
N SER A 190 2.49 2.72 7.58
CA SER A 190 3.89 3.09 7.78
C SER A 190 4.18 4.50 7.24
N ILE A 191 3.68 4.81 6.05
CA ILE A 191 3.86 6.12 5.40
C ILE A 191 3.17 7.23 6.19
N GLU A 192 1.90 7.03 6.57
CA GLU A 192 1.12 8.06 7.28
C GLU A 192 1.65 8.31 8.69
N ILE A 193 2.00 7.27 9.44
CA ILE A 193 2.59 7.42 10.78
C ILE A 193 3.93 8.13 10.68
N LYS A 194 4.79 7.76 9.72
CA LYS A 194 6.06 8.44 9.48
C LYS A 194 5.85 9.95 9.27
N LYS A 195 4.89 10.32 8.43
CA LYS A 195 4.58 11.72 8.11
C LYS A 195 4.17 12.51 9.36
N LEU A 196 3.38 11.88 10.23
CA LEU A 196 2.90 12.50 11.47
C LEU A 196 4.00 12.59 12.54
N LEU A 197 4.93 11.64 12.58
CA LEU A 197 6.02 11.61 13.56
C LEU A 197 7.23 12.47 13.15
N LEU A 198 7.43 12.71 11.86
CA LEU A 198 8.62 13.39 11.34
C LEU A 198 8.90 14.76 12.00
N PRO A 199 7.92 15.67 12.18
CA PRO A 199 8.15 16.94 12.82
C PRO A 199 8.66 16.81 14.26
N ASP A 200 8.13 15.83 15.00
CA ASP A 200 8.52 15.58 16.40
C ASP A 200 10.00 15.20 16.50
N PHE A 201 10.52 14.38 15.57
CA PHE A 201 11.94 14.01 15.53
C PHE A 201 12.83 15.17 15.04
N GLU A 202 12.36 15.93 14.06
CA GLU A 202 13.10 17.09 13.54
C GLU A 202 13.30 18.18 14.59
N ASP A 203 12.41 18.24 15.58
CA ASP A 203 12.56 19.12 16.74
C ASP A 203 13.79 18.81 17.60
N TYR A 204 14.28 17.59 17.53
CA TYR A 204 15.52 17.17 18.21
C TYR A 204 16.73 17.10 17.28
N GLY A 205 16.61 17.57 16.04
CA GLY A 205 17.69 17.50 15.05
C GLY A 205 17.87 16.12 14.43
N ILE A 206 16.86 15.23 14.56
CA ILE A 206 16.88 13.87 14.02
C ILE A 206 15.85 13.79 12.88
N THR A 207 16.19 13.06 11.82
CA THR A 207 15.26 12.73 10.74
C THR A 207 14.86 11.27 10.83
N LEU A 208 13.55 11.02 10.80
CA LEU A 208 12.96 9.70 10.67
C LEU A 208 13.01 9.25 9.20
N LYS A 209 14.02 8.45 8.81
CA LYS A 209 14.21 8.01 7.43
C LYS A 209 13.16 6.98 7.02
N LYS A 210 12.93 5.98 7.87
CA LYS A 210 11.92 4.94 7.69
C LYS A 210 11.16 4.74 8.98
N PHE A 211 9.88 4.47 8.84
CA PHE A 211 9.04 3.97 9.92
C PHE A 211 8.18 2.86 9.31
N LEU A 212 8.36 1.65 9.79
CA LEU A 212 7.70 0.47 9.27
C LEU A 212 6.83 -0.14 10.36
N VAL A 213 5.59 -0.40 10.04
CA VAL A 213 4.69 -1.23 10.83
C VAL A 213 4.77 -2.63 10.25
N ASN A 214 5.47 -3.54 10.95
CA ASN A 214 5.68 -4.89 10.44
C ASN A 214 4.52 -5.82 10.83
N ARG A 215 3.87 -5.54 11.95
CA ARG A 215 2.85 -6.41 12.49
C ARG A 215 1.82 -5.61 13.30
N VAL A 216 0.55 -5.96 13.10
CA VAL A 216 -0.55 -5.58 13.97
C VAL A 216 -1.05 -6.83 14.68
N MET A 217 -0.96 -6.85 16.01
CA MET A 217 -1.41 -7.97 16.85
C MET A 217 -2.91 -7.80 17.12
N LYS A 218 -3.67 -8.68 16.55
CA LYS A 218 -5.14 -8.75 16.72
C LYS A 218 -5.49 -9.53 17.98
N PRO A 219 -6.66 -9.33 18.60
CA PRO A 219 -7.07 -10.06 19.79
C PRO A 219 -7.66 -11.43 19.42
N ASP A 220 -6.88 -12.27 18.76
CA ASP A 220 -7.28 -13.64 18.41
C ASP A 220 -7.69 -14.40 19.67
N GLY A 221 -8.81 -15.13 19.60
CA GLY A 221 -9.39 -15.86 20.72
C GLY A 221 -10.37 -15.04 21.57
N GLU A 222 -10.50 -13.74 21.39
CA GLU A 222 -11.57 -12.96 22.03
C GLU A 222 -12.92 -13.22 21.33
N MET A 223 -13.94 -13.61 22.09
CA MET A 223 -15.23 -14.06 21.55
C MET A 223 -15.86 -13.07 20.55
N GLN A 224 -15.82 -11.77 20.87
CA GLN A 224 -16.39 -10.75 19.97
C GLN A 224 -15.61 -10.62 18.67
N TYR A 225 -14.29 -10.64 18.77
CA TYR A 225 -13.42 -10.55 17.58
C TYR A 225 -13.65 -11.75 16.64
N GLU A 226 -13.65 -12.98 17.18
CA GLU A 226 -13.87 -14.19 16.38
C GLU A 226 -15.25 -14.21 15.72
N LYS A 227 -16.28 -13.75 16.42
CA LYS A 227 -17.64 -13.62 15.86
C LYS A 227 -17.69 -12.68 14.64
N PHE A 228 -17.06 -11.49 14.74
CA PHE A 228 -17.06 -10.54 13.63
C PHE A 228 -16.12 -10.98 12.51
N LYS A 229 -15.03 -11.68 12.84
CA LYS A 229 -14.13 -12.31 11.86
C LYS A 229 -14.89 -13.37 11.04
N GLU A 230 -15.63 -14.24 11.69
CA GLU A 230 -16.47 -15.23 11.00
C GLU A 230 -17.52 -14.54 10.11
N LEU A 231 -18.19 -13.51 10.62
CA LEU A 231 -19.16 -12.74 9.84
C LEU A 231 -18.54 -12.09 8.60
N HIS A 232 -17.36 -11.52 8.76
CA HIS A 232 -16.60 -10.91 7.63
C HIS A 232 -16.30 -11.93 6.55
N PHE A 233 -15.71 -13.07 6.91
CA PHE A 233 -15.37 -14.11 5.93
C PHE A 233 -16.62 -14.75 5.30
N ARG A 234 -17.70 -14.90 6.04
CA ARG A 234 -18.98 -15.39 5.51
C ARG A 234 -19.54 -14.43 4.44
N GLN A 235 -19.51 -13.12 4.68
CA GLN A 235 -19.94 -12.15 3.67
C GLN A 235 -19.12 -12.25 2.37
N TYR A 236 -17.82 -12.47 2.46
CA TYR A 236 -16.98 -12.69 1.28
C TYR A 236 -17.31 -13.99 0.56
N ALA A 237 -17.55 -15.06 1.31
CA ALA A 237 -17.97 -16.34 0.76
C ALA A 237 -19.33 -16.23 0.04
N ASP A 238 -20.32 -15.59 0.66
CA ASP A 238 -21.66 -15.38 0.09
C ASP A 238 -21.60 -14.55 -1.20
N ILE A 239 -20.79 -13.50 -1.24
CA ILE A 239 -20.58 -12.68 -2.45
C ILE A 239 -19.89 -13.48 -3.55
N ALA A 240 -18.89 -14.29 -3.20
CA ALA A 240 -18.18 -15.12 -4.16
C ALA A 240 -19.13 -16.20 -4.74
N GLU A 241 -19.92 -16.84 -3.89
CA GLU A 241 -20.91 -17.84 -4.29
C GLU A 241 -21.97 -17.22 -5.22
N ALA A 242 -22.50 -16.05 -4.87
CA ALA A 242 -23.46 -15.33 -5.71
C ALA A 242 -22.89 -14.99 -7.10
N LYS A 243 -21.61 -14.56 -7.16
CA LYS A 243 -20.93 -14.31 -8.44
C LYS A 243 -20.75 -15.57 -9.29
N ILE A 244 -20.33 -16.67 -8.65
CA ILE A 244 -20.18 -17.96 -9.34
C ILE A 244 -21.52 -18.43 -9.87
N LYS A 245 -22.60 -18.32 -9.07
CA LYS A 245 -23.93 -18.69 -9.48
C LYS A 245 -24.40 -17.87 -10.69
N GLN A 246 -24.23 -16.55 -10.64
CA GLN A 246 -24.56 -15.65 -11.76
C GLN A 246 -23.80 -16.03 -13.05
N GLN A 247 -22.49 -16.28 -12.94
CA GLN A 247 -21.70 -16.71 -14.11
C GLN A 247 -22.16 -18.06 -14.65
N THR A 248 -22.49 -18.99 -13.77
CA THR A 248 -22.99 -20.32 -14.16
C THR A 248 -24.34 -20.20 -14.87
N GLU A 249 -25.25 -19.34 -14.39
CA GLU A 249 -26.53 -19.09 -15.05
C GLU A 249 -26.36 -18.47 -16.45
N ILE A 250 -25.44 -17.52 -16.61
CA ILE A 250 -25.11 -16.92 -17.92
C ILE A 250 -24.57 -18.00 -18.88
N ILE A 251 -23.60 -18.80 -18.45
CA ILE A 251 -23.01 -19.87 -19.26
C ILE A 251 -24.07 -20.90 -19.65
N ASN A 252 -24.95 -21.26 -18.73
CA ASN A 252 -26.03 -22.21 -19.01
C ASN A 252 -27.01 -21.62 -20.04
N ALA A 253 -27.41 -20.36 -19.89
CA ALA A 253 -28.28 -19.69 -20.84
C ALA A 253 -27.65 -19.58 -22.25
N GLU A 254 -26.37 -19.23 -22.34
CA GLU A 254 -25.63 -19.22 -23.61
C GLU A 254 -25.54 -20.62 -24.23
N THR A 255 -25.25 -21.64 -23.41
CA THR A 255 -25.17 -23.02 -23.86
C THR A 255 -26.53 -23.52 -24.39
N GLU A 256 -27.62 -23.20 -23.70
CA GLU A 256 -28.96 -23.53 -24.18
C GLU A 256 -29.33 -22.79 -25.48
N ALA A 257 -28.97 -21.51 -25.59
CA ALA A 257 -29.15 -20.75 -26.81
C ALA A 257 -28.37 -21.36 -27.98
N GLN A 258 -27.10 -21.74 -27.75
CA GLN A 258 -26.29 -22.40 -28.76
C GLN A 258 -26.86 -23.78 -29.15
N LYS A 259 -27.32 -24.57 -28.20
CA LYS A 259 -28.02 -25.86 -28.50
C LYS A 259 -29.22 -25.66 -29.38
N LYS A 260 -30.09 -24.67 -29.06
CA LYS A 260 -31.26 -24.35 -29.89
C LYS A 260 -30.87 -23.94 -31.31
N VAL A 261 -29.79 -23.19 -31.49
CA VAL A 261 -29.28 -22.78 -32.81
C VAL A 261 -28.73 -24.01 -33.56
N ILE A 262 -27.97 -24.88 -32.86
CA ILE A 262 -27.45 -26.11 -33.47
C ILE A 262 -28.59 -27.05 -33.89
N ASP A 263 -29.58 -27.25 -33.02
CA ASP A 263 -30.74 -28.10 -33.31
C ASP A 263 -31.57 -27.52 -34.47
N SER A 264 -31.73 -26.20 -34.51
CA SER A 264 -32.41 -25.57 -35.63
C SER A 264 -31.67 -25.74 -36.96
N LYS A 265 -30.33 -25.58 -36.95
CA LYS A 265 -29.48 -25.84 -38.12
C LYS A 265 -29.49 -27.30 -38.52
N ALA A 266 -29.46 -28.22 -37.58
CA ALA A 266 -29.52 -29.67 -37.83
C ALA A 266 -30.86 -30.05 -38.48
N LYS A 267 -31.98 -29.54 -37.94
CA LYS A 267 -33.30 -29.72 -38.51
C LYS A 267 -33.43 -29.15 -39.93
N ALA A 268 -32.87 -27.94 -40.14
CA ALA A 268 -32.87 -27.32 -41.49
C ALA A 268 -32.04 -28.16 -42.48
N LYS A 269 -30.87 -28.66 -42.06
CA LYS A 269 -30.03 -29.50 -42.91
C LYS A 269 -30.69 -30.86 -43.21
N LYS A 270 -31.37 -31.47 -42.23
CA LYS A 270 -32.16 -32.69 -42.42
C LYS A 270 -33.26 -32.49 -43.46
N ARG A 271 -34.07 -31.41 -43.39
CA ARG A 271 -35.13 -31.10 -44.37
C ARG A 271 -34.59 -30.97 -45.78
N ILE A 272 -33.43 -30.28 -45.94
CA ILE A 272 -32.77 -30.15 -47.25
C ILE A 272 -32.37 -31.52 -47.79
N GLN A 273 -31.84 -32.41 -46.94
CA GLN A 273 -31.46 -33.77 -47.35
C GLN A 273 -32.68 -34.67 -47.69
N GLU A 274 -33.81 -34.45 -47.02
CA GLU A 274 -35.04 -35.20 -47.23
C GLU A 274 -35.91 -34.59 -48.37
N GLY A 275 -35.47 -33.45 -48.93
CA GLY A 275 -36.06 -32.88 -50.14
C GLY A 275 -37.38 -32.11 -49.94
N TYR A 276 -37.67 -31.68 -48.70
CA TYR A 276 -38.86 -30.88 -48.42
C TYR A 276 -38.56 -29.60 -47.68
N THR A 277 -39.49 -28.62 -47.83
CA THR A 277 -39.38 -27.31 -47.15
C THR A 277 -40.10 -27.32 -45.82
N TYR A 278 -39.77 -26.31 -44.95
CA TYR A 278 -40.43 -26.10 -43.66
C TYR A 278 -41.97 -25.98 -43.78
N GLN A 279 -42.44 -25.36 -44.86
CA GLN A 279 -43.87 -25.23 -45.12
C GLN A 279 -44.53 -26.57 -45.44
N GLN A 280 -43.85 -27.42 -46.18
CA GLN A 280 -44.32 -28.76 -46.47
C GLN A 280 -44.36 -29.63 -45.21
N GLU A 281 -43.33 -29.56 -44.36
CA GLU A 281 -43.30 -30.28 -43.08
C GLU A 281 -44.46 -29.85 -42.17
N ARG A 282 -44.71 -28.55 -42.09
CA ARG A 282 -45.86 -28.03 -41.33
C ARG A 282 -47.19 -28.49 -41.91
N GLY A 283 -47.29 -28.53 -43.22
CA GLY A 283 -48.44 -29.10 -43.92
C GLY A 283 -48.68 -30.57 -43.59
N PHE A 284 -47.64 -31.37 -43.59
CA PHE A 284 -47.72 -32.78 -43.22
C PHE A 284 -48.10 -32.97 -41.75
N ASN A 285 -47.52 -32.21 -40.84
CA ASN A 285 -47.83 -32.26 -39.39
C ASN A 285 -49.29 -31.83 -39.10
N VAL A 286 -49.83 -30.87 -39.84
CA VAL A 286 -51.22 -30.48 -39.73
C VAL A 286 -52.14 -31.54 -40.29
N ALA A 287 -51.78 -32.15 -41.42
CA ALA A 287 -52.55 -33.24 -42.03
C ALA A 287 -52.56 -34.49 -41.12
N GLU A 288 -51.40 -34.83 -40.49
CA GLU A 288 -51.29 -35.93 -39.54
C GLU A 288 -52.15 -35.69 -38.29
N LYS A 289 -52.09 -34.52 -37.70
CA LYS A 289 -52.94 -34.15 -36.54
C LYS A 289 -54.43 -34.08 -36.89
N MET A 290 -54.79 -33.71 -38.13
CA MET A 290 -56.16 -33.79 -38.61
C MET A 290 -56.63 -35.22 -38.79
N ALA A 291 -55.73 -36.12 -39.23
CA ALA A 291 -56.04 -37.55 -39.36
C ALA A 291 -56.15 -38.27 -37.99
N GLU A 292 -55.41 -37.82 -36.97
CA GLU A 292 -55.51 -38.34 -35.60
C GLU A 292 -56.76 -37.89 -34.84
N ASN A 293 -57.44 -36.87 -35.31
CA ASN A 293 -58.57 -36.30 -34.61
C ASN A 293 -59.87 -36.94 -35.12
N GLU A 294 -60.41 -37.86 -34.34
CA GLU A 294 -61.65 -38.60 -34.66
C GLU A 294 -62.84 -37.75 -35.04
N ALA A 295 -62.88 -36.46 -34.64
CA ALA A 295 -63.94 -35.52 -35.00
C ALA A 295 -63.92 -35.10 -36.47
N VAL A 296 -62.90 -35.41 -37.25
CA VAL A 296 -62.80 -35.10 -38.69
C VAL A 296 -63.37 -36.23 -39.56
N GLY A 297 -63.66 -37.40 -38.94
CA GLY A 297 -64.24 -38.56 -39.67
C GLY A 297 -65.58 -38.32 -40.35
N GLU A 298 -66.36 -37.37 -39.88
CA GLU A 298 -67.64 -37.00 -40.49
C GLU A 298 -67.53 -36.07 -41.70
N PHE A 299 -66.40 -35.42 -41.94
CA PHE A 299 -66.18 -34.50 -43.11
C PHE A 299 -65.76 -35.19 -44.39
N ASN A 300 -65.43 -36.47 -44.35
CA ASN A 300 -64.98 -37.24 -45.52
C ASN A 300 -66.10 -37.59 -46.50
N ASN A 301 -67.38 -37.35 -46.17
CA ASN A 301 -68.49 -37.65 -47.03
C ASN A 301 -68.95 -36.47 -47.93
N MET A 302 -68.28 -35.34 -47.76
CA MET A 302 -68.56 -34.19 -48.58
C MET A 302 -67.37 -33.80 -49.43
N GLY A 303 -67.18 -34.34 -50.57
CA GLY A 303 -66.19 -34.14 -51.65
C GLY A 303 -65.46 -32.78 -51.80
N ILE A 304 -65.39 -31.98 -50.72
CA ILE A 304 -64.88 -30.59 -50.69
C ILE A 304 -63.48 -30.53 -50.08
N GLY A 305 -62.99 -31.62 -49.42
CA GLY A 305 -61.77 -31.58 -48.58
C GLY A 305 -60.44 -31.42 -49.29
N ILE A 306 -60.33 -31.80 -50.57
CA ILE A 306 -59.03 -31.77 -51.29
C ILE A 306 -58.86 -30.48 -52.13
N GLY A 307 -59.94 -29.87 -52.58
CA GLY A 307 -59.87 -28.68 -53.43
C GLY A 307 -59.51 -27.40 -52.66
N THR A 308 -59.91 -27.30 -51.42
CA THR A 308 -59.63 -26.12 -50.58
C THR A 308 -58.19 -26.06 -50.03
N MET A 309 -57.51 -27.22 -49.89
CA MET A 309 -56.09 -27.23 -49.45
C MET A 309 -55.12 -26.70 -50.50
N ALA A 310 -55.42 -26.88 -51.80
CA ALA A 310 -54.58 -26.34 -52.87
C ALA A 310 -54.75 -24.81 -53.03
N GLY A 311 -55.96 -24.26 -52.68
CA GLY A 311 -56.21 -22.86 -52.78
C GLY A 311 -55.75 -21.98 -51.66
N VAL A 312 -55.75 -22.51 -50.43
CA VAL A 312 -55.31 -21.81 -49.22
C VAL A 312 -53.78 -21.68 -49.12
N GLY A 313 -53.06 -22.70 -49.64
CA GLY A 313 -51.59 -22.65 -49.68
C GLY A 313 -51.03 -21.57 -50.61
N GLY A 314 -51.74 -21.22 -51.68
CA GLY A 314 -51.33 -20.17 -52.62
C GLY A 314 -51.62 -18.76 -52.12
N ALA A 315 -52.75 -18.54 -51.44
CA ALA A 315 -53.13 -17.22 -50.94
C ALA A 315 -52.34 -16.80 -49.69
N VAL A 316 -52.04 -17.73 -48.81
CA VAL A 316 -51.20 -17.50 -47.59
C VAL A 316 -49.72 -17.34 -47.94
N GLY A 317 -49.20 -18.03 -48.93
CA GLY A 317 -47.85 -17.92 -49.45
C GLY A 317 -47.54 -16.52 -50.02
N ASN A 318 -48.50 -15.91 -50.75
CA ASN A 318 -48.30 -14.58 -51.28
C ASN A 318 -48.39 -13.47 -50.19
N MET A 319 -49.19 -13.67 -49.15
CA MET A 319 -49.35 -12.68 -48.08
C MET A 319 -48.13 -12.63 -47.12
N ILE A 320 -47.47 -13.76 -46.90
CA ILE A 320 -46.24 -13.86 -46.07
C ILE A 320 -45.00 -13.45 -46.88
N GLY A 321 -44.96 -13.71 -48.19
CA GLY A 321 -43.87 -13.27 -49.05
C GLY A 321 -43.75 -11.75 -49.18
N GLY A 322 -44.87 -11.03 -49.10
CA GLY A 322 -44.92 -9.56 -49.12
C GLY A 322 -44.45 -8.92 -47.83
N MET A 323 -44.66 -9.55 -46.66
CA MET A 323 -44.22 -9.01 -45.36
C MET A 323 -42.74 -9.27 -45.07
N MET A 324 -42.13 -10.30 -45.65
CA MET A 324 -40.71 -10.60 -45.44
C MET A 324 -39.76 -9.72 -46.25
N THR A 325 -40.22 -9.10 -47.32
CA THR A 325 -39.39 -8.18 -48.12
C THR A 325 -39.22 -6.80 -47.48
N GLU A 326 -40.12 -6.38 -46.61
CA GLU A 326 -39.98 -5.12 -45.87
C GLU A 326 -39.14 -5.23 -44.58
N THR A 327 -39.14 -6.38 -43.91
CA THR A 327 -38.44 -6.58 -42.66
C THR A 327 -36.91 -6.80 -42.84
N VAL A 328 -36.47 -7.24 -44.01
CA VAL A 328 -35.05 -7.45 -44.33
C VAL A 328 -34.31 -6.16 -44.70
N LYS A 329 -35.06 -5.09 -45.05
CA LYS A 329 -34.45 -3.77 -45.35
C LYS A 329 -34.14 -2.92 -44.13
N SER A 330 -34.58 -3.27 -42.92
CA SER A 330 -34.36 -2.45 -41.70
C SER A 330 -33.27 -2.93 -40.76
N THR A 331 -32.55 -3.99 -41.09
CA THR A 331 -31.44 -4.53 -40.26
C THR A 331 -30.09 -4.50 -40.97
N ALA A 332 -29.79 -3.42 -41.70
CA ALA A 332 -28.41 -3.17 -42.16
C ALA A 332 -27.65 -2.40 -41.06
N ILE A 333 -26.80 -3.11 -40.37
CA ILE A 333 -25.85 -2.56 -39.38
C ILE A 333 -24.84 -1.69 -40.13
N PRO A 334 -24.58 -0.41 -39.74
CA PRO A 334 -23.52 0.40 -40.34
C PRO A 334 -22.15 -0.15 -40.00
N GLN A 335 -21.35 -0.45 -41.00
CA GLN A 335 -19.93 -0.72 -40.85
C GLN A 335 -19.20 0.54 -40.35
N ALA A 336 -18.49 0.38 -39.24
CA ALA A 336 -17.60 1.41 -38.72
C ALA A 336 -16.40 1.60 -39.65
N ASN A 337 -16.28 2.79 -40.18
CA ASN A 337 -15.20 3.25 -41.04
C ASN A 337 -13.97 3.58 -40.20
N ASN A 338 -12.98 2.72 -40.28
CA ASN A 338 -11.65 2.95 -39.67
C ASN A 338 -10.88 3.92 -40.60
N LYS A 339 -10.76 5.19 -40.21
CA LYS A 339 -9.76 6.11 -40.77
C LYS A 339 -8.64 6.30 -39.78
N GLN A 340 -7.51 5.70 -40.11
CA GLN A 340 -6.19 6.15 -39.68
C GLN A 340 -5.92 7.56 -40.21
N THR A 341 -5.43 8.44 -39.38
CA THR A 341 -4.49 9.52 -39.78
C THR A 341 -3.78 10.09 -38.54
N GLY A 342 -2.43 10.15 -38.65
CA GLY A 342 -1.55 11.13 -38.04
C GLY A 342 -0.99 10.84 -36.68
#